data_123fbb7a62b3530c059f3b899032d54c
#
_entry.id   123fbb7a62b3530c059f3b899032d54c
#
_cell.length_a   1.000
_cell.length_b   1.000
_cell.length_c   1.000
_cell.angle_alpha   90.00
_cell.angle_beta   90.00
_cell.angle_gamma   90.00
#
_symmetry.space_group_name_H-M   'P 1'
#
loop_
_entity.id
_entity.type
_entity.pdbx_description
1 polymer ?
#
loop_
_entity_poly.entity_id
_entity_poly.type
_entity_poly.pdbx_seq_one_letter_code
_entity_poly.pdbx_strand_id
1 'polypeptide(L)'
;MVTRRRVIASAAGLFGAATGVHAQVPTTPSGDDNTQILTQILSELRGSRLPDRLPGAREIDLIRQSRKLYLKQTGRFPDAIDVGYNVWESLFDWFVATGQPIEPARLATGHYFFKFLGTNIVLKPELPEDYVGQGGSDR
;
A
#
# COMPACT_ATOMS: atom_id res chain seq x y z
N MET A 1 -17.08 -45.00 -2.73
CA MET A 1 -17.40 -45.95 -1.65
C MET A 1 -16.89 -45.36 -0.34
N VAL A 2 -17.74 -45.43 0.64
CA VAL A 2 -17.64 -45.15 2.08
C VAL A 2 -18.06 -43.79 2.54
N THR A 3 -19.32 -43.70 2.77
CA THR A 3 -20.10 -42.78 3.61
C THR A 3 -19.73 -42.96 5.08
N ARG A 4 -19.57 -41.87 5.87
CA ARG A 4 -19.80 -41.92 7.31
C ARG A 4 -20.54 -40.70 7.81
N ARG A 5 -21.84 -40.95 8.04
CA ARG A 5 -22.73 -40.22 8.95
C ARG A 5 -22.31 -40.47 10.40
N ARG A 6 -22.44 -39.48 11.28
CA ARG A 6 -22.75 -39.60 12.71
C ARG A 6 -23.46 -38.31 13.12
N VAL A 7 -24.75 -38.32 13.32
CA VAL A 7 -25.60 -38.73 14.44
C VAL A 7 -25.34 -37.98 15.74
N ILE A 8 -26.16 -37.00 15.95
CA ILE A 8 -27.00 -36.53 17.04
C ILE A 8 -26.72 -37.16 18.42
N ALA A 9 -26.62 -36.26 19.42
CA ALA A 9 -27.05 -36.57 20.77
C ALA A 9 -27.65 -35.31 21.41
N SER A 10 -28.94 -35.34 21.59
CA SER A 10 -29.72 -34.47 22.46
C SER A 10 -29.46 -34.83 23.93
N ALA A 11 -29.35 -33.84 24.79
CA ALA A 11 -29.59 -34.04 26.20
C ALA A 11 -30.40 -32.84 26.72
N ALA A 12 -31.62 -33.11 27.01
CA ALA A 12 -32.54 -32.28 27.77
C ALA A 12 -32.19 -32.38 29.25
N GLY A 13 -32.21 -31.29 29.96
CA GLY A 13 -32.09 -31.21 31.42
C GLY A 13 -32.93 -30.07 31.92
N LEU A 14 -33.97 -30.43 32.59
CA LEU A 14 -35.03 -29.62 33.16
C LEU A 14 -34.67 -29.02 34.55
N PHE A 15 -35.37 -27.92 34.89
CA PHE A 15 -35.76 -27.37 36.20
C PHE A 15 -34.77 -26.58 37.03
N GLY A 16 -35.27 -25.35 37.37
CA GLY A 16 -34.91 -24.66 38.59
C GLY A 16 -35.28 -23.19 38.62
N ALA A 17 -36.53 -22.92 39.02
CA ALA A 17 -37.01 -21.85 39.92
C ALA A 17 -36.63 -20.38 39.62
N ALA A 18 -37.70 -19.63 39.47
CA ALA A 18 -37.88 -18.19 39.48
C ALA A 18 -37.26 -17.49 40.71
N THR A 19 -36.60 -16.35 40.43
CA THR A 19 -36.68 -15.18 41.32
C THR A 19 -36.26 -13.92 40.53
N GLY A 20 -37.16 -12.93 40.56
CA GLY A 20 -36.83 -11.51 40.50
C GLY A 20 -36.29 -10.95 39.18
N VAL A 21 -37.17 -10.80 38.20
CA VAL A 21 -36.89 -9.94 37.02
C VAL A 21 -36.99 -8.49 37.50
N HIS A 22 -35.88 -7.89 37.88
CA HIS A 22 -35.73 -6.45 37.73
C HIS A 22 -35.39 -6.21 36.24
N ALA A 23 -36.39 -5.77 35.52
CA ALA A 23 -36.14 -5.22 34.17
C ALA A 23 -35.28 -3.97 34.32
N GLN A 24 -33.98 -4.12 34.14
CA GLN A 24 -33.12 -3.02 33.83
C GLN A 24 -33.47 -2.58 32.41
N VAL A 25 -34.19 -1.45 32.36
CA VAL A 25 -34.37 -0.68 31.14
C VAL A 25 -32.95 -0.43 30.60
N PRO A 26 -32.63 -0.82 29.37
CA PRO A 26 -31.36 -0.44 28.77
C PRO A 26 -31.37 1.09 28.69
N THR A 27 -30.56 1.73 29.54
CA THR A 27 -30.27 3.15 29.43
C THR A 27 -29.63 3.33 28.05
N THR A 28 -30.36 3.96 27.17
CA THR A 28 -29.86 4.49 25.90
C THR A 28 -28.61 5.29 26.24
N PRO A 29 -27.42 4.97 25.62
CA PRO A 29 -26.24 5.75 25.88
C PRO A 29 -26.54 7.21 25.52
N SER A 30 -26.30 8.09 26.45
CA SER A 30 -26.51 9.54 26.33
C SER A 30 -25.68 10.01 25.13
N GLY A 31 -26.22 10.90 24.30
CA GLY A 31 -25.55 11.36 23.06
C GLY A 31 -24.14 11.92 23.26
N ASP A 32 -23.77 12.24 24.49
CA ASP A 32 -22.46 12.75 24.88
C ASP A 32 -21.38 11.66 24.84
N ASP A 33 -21.69 10.39 25.16
CA ASP A 33 -20.76 9.29 25.13
C ASP A 33 -20.32 8.96 23.70
N ASN A 34 -21.25 9.02 22.75
CA ASN A 34 -20.93 8.80 21.32
C ASN A 34 -20.03 9.90 20.76
N THR A 35 -20.20 11.14 21.21
CA THR A 35 -19.39 12.28 20.81
C THR A 35 -17.93 12.12 21.34
N GLN A 36 -17.81 11.65 22.59
CA GLN A 36 -16.50 11.37 23.18
C GLN A 36 -15.77 10.24 22.45
N ILE A 37 -16.44 9.13 22.14
CA ILE A 37 -15.89 8.00 21.40
C ILE A 37 -15.46 8.44 19.99
N LEU A 38 -16.30 9.21 19.29
CA LEU A 38 -15.94 9.74 17.97
C LEU A 38 -14.75 10.69 18.02
N THR A 39 -14.68 11.54 19.05
CA THR A 39 -13.55 12.46 19.25
C THR A 39 -12.28 11.68 19.55
N GLN A 40 -12.37 10.62 20.35
CA GLN A 40 -11.23 9.76 20.65
C GLN A 40 -10.75 9.00 19.40
N ILE A 41 -11.66 8.40 18.63
CA ILE A 41 -11.34 7.75 17.35
C ILE A 41 -10.69 8.76 16.38
N LEU A 42 -11.21 9.96 16.27
CA LEU A 42 -10.63 11.01 15.43
C LEU A 42 -9.25 11.47 15.93
N SER A 43 -9.03 11.51 17.26
CA SER A 43 -7.72 11.84 17.82
C SER A 43 -6.71 10.70 17.61
N GLU A 44 -7.14 9.45 17.71
CA GLU A 44 -6.30 8.28 17.41
C GLU A 44 -5.99 8.17 15.91
N LEU A 45 -6.95 8.46 15.03
CA LEU A 45 -6.73 8.53 13.59
C LEU A 45 -5.82 9.71 13.20
N ARG A 46 -5.85 10.82 13.94
CA ARG A 46 -4.91 11.93 13.74
C ARG A 46 -3.55 11.67 14.39
N GLY A 47 -3.53 10.91 15.50
CA GLY A 47 -2.31 10.51 16.20
C GLY A 47 -1.68 9.25 15.63
N SER A 48 -2.43 8.34 15.00
CA SER A 48 -1.87 7.38 14.07
C SER A 48 -1.38 8.20 12.87
N ARG A 49 -0.15 8.67 12.96
CA ARG A 49 0.60 9.10 11.78
C ARG A 49 0.36 8.04 10.73
N LEU A 50 -0.48 8.33 9.74
CA LEU A 50 -0.34 7.66 8.44
C LEU A 50 1.15 7.58 8.21
N PRO A 51 1.73 6.39 7.96
CA PRO A 51 3.17 6.27 7.78
C PRO A 51 3.57 7.41 6.86
N ASP A 52 4.37 8.34 7.40
CA ASP A 52 4.77 9.55 6.71
C ASP A 52 5.34 9.10 5.38
N ARG A 53 4.54 9.20 4.34
CA ARG A 53 4.79 8.81 2.96
C ARG A 53 5.21 7.34 2.82
N LEU A 54 4.46 6.60 2.04
CA LEU A 54 4.89 5.28 1.54
C LEU A 54 6.36 5.37 1.12
N PRO A 55 7.20 4.41 1.51
CA PRO A 55 8.59 4.40 1.06
C PRO A 55 8.62 4.58 -0.45
N GLY A 56 9.52 5.38 -0.97
CA GLY A 56 9.63 5.66 -2.40
C GLY A 56 8.59 6.63 -3.00
N ALA A 57 7.65 7.17 -2.22
CA ALA A 57 6.63 8.07 -2.75
C ALA A 57 7.22 9.34 -3.37
N ARG A 58 8.30 9.88 -2.78
CA ARG A 58 9.03 11.04 -3.30
C ARG A 58 9.66 10.72 -4.67
N GLU A 59 10.29 9.58 -4.77
CA GLU A 59 10.97 9.11 -5.97
C GLU A 59 9.98 8.87 -7.11
N ILE A 60 8.80 8.30 -6.79
CA ILE A 60 7.69 8.18 -7.73
C ILE A 60 7.24 9.55 -8.26
N ASP A 61 7.13 10.54 -7.40
CA ASP A 61 6.73 11.89 -7.81
C ASP A 61 7.81 12.56 -8.67
N LEU A 62 9.09 12.36 -8.36
CA LEU A 62 10.20 12.84 -9.20
C LEU A 62 10.15 12.23 -10.60
N ILE A 63 9.92 10.93 -10.72
CA ILE A 63 9.78 10.25 -12.01
C ILE A 63 8.57 10.78 -12.79
N ARG A 64 7.42 10.95 -12.13
CA ARG A 64 6.23 11.53 -12.75
C ARG A 64 6.46 12.94 -13.26
N GLN A 65 7.18 13.76 -12.48
CA GLN A 65 7.56 15.11 -12.88
C GLN A 65 8.52 15.12 -14.08
N SER A 66 9.55 14.27 -14.05
CA SER A 66 10.50 14.11 -15.15
C SER A 66 9.79 13.70 -16.45
N ARG A 67 8.90 12.71 -16.39
CA ARG A 67 8.07 12.29 -17.52
C ARG A 67 7.19 13.43 -18.07
N LYS A 68 6.53 14.18 -17.17
CA LYS A 68 5.67 15.31 -17.55
C LYS A 68 6.47 16.43 -18.21
N LEU A 69 7.66 16.70 -17.68
CA LEU A 69 8.56 17.72 -18.27
C LEU A 69 9.00 17.32 -19.67
N TYR A 70 9.43 16.08 -19.85
CA TYR A 70 9.84 15.55 -21.15
C TYR A 70 8.68 15.61 -22.17
N LEU A 71 7.49 15.19 -21.75
CA LEU A 71 6.29 15.26 -22.60
C LEU A 71 6.01 16.70 -23.04
N LYS A 72 6.16 17.69 -22.16
CA LYS A 72 5.98 19.10 -22.50
C LYS A 72 7.02 19.61 -23.51
N GLN A 73 8.25 19.12 -23.43
CA GLN A 73 9.35 19.55 -24.28
C GLN A 73 9.34 18.88 -25.66
N THR A 74 8.97 17.59 -25.70
CA THR A 74 9.14 16.76 -26.92
C THR A 74 7.83 16.31 -27.55
N GLY A 75 6.69 16.50 -26.86
CA GLY A 75 5.38 16.00 -27.30
C GLY A 75 5.17 14.49 -27.14
N ARG A 76 6.13 13.77 -26.56
CA ARG A 76 6.05 12.30 -26.31
C ARG A 76 6.57 11.94 -24.93
N PHE A 77 6.22 10.75 -24.45
CA PHE A 77 6.80 10.23 -23.23
C PHE A 77 8.23 9.73 -23.44
N PRO A 78 9.10 9.79 -22.42
CA PRO A 78 10.44 9.23 -22.51
C PRO A 78 10.37 7.70 -22.59
N ASP A 79 11.22 7.12 -23.42
CA ASP A 79 11.36 5.67 -23.53
C ASP A 79 12.05 5.09 -22.29
N ALA A 80 13.00 5.85 -21.73
CA ALA A 80 13.75 5.48 -20.54
C ALA A 80 14.01 6.68 -19.61
N ILE A 81 14.14 6.40 -18.33
CA ILE A 81 14.62 7.31 -17.29
C ILE A 81 15.74 6.60 -16.54
N ASP A 82 16.90 7.22 -16.48
CA ASP A 82 18.04 6.71 -15.73
C ASP A 82 17.94 7.11 -14.27
N VAL A 83 18.19 6.19 -13.36
CA VAL A 83 18.13 6.41 -11.92
C VAL A 83 19.37 5.87 -11.23
N GLY A 84 19.76 6.54 -10.14
CA GLY A 84 20.79 6.07 -9.23
C GLY A 84 20.28 4.97 -8.29
N TYR A 85 21.21 4.42 -7.49
CA TYR A 85 20.95 3.24 -6.67
C TYR A 85 19.87 3.47 -5.59
N ASN A 86 19.96 4.57 -4.83
CA ASN A 86 18.98 4.85 -3.77
C ASN A 86 17.56 5.04 -4.31
N VAL A 87 17.44 5.69 -5.47
CA VAL A 87 16.15 5.86 -6.14
C VAL A 87 15.59 4.51 -6.58
N TRP A 88 16.44 3.64 -7.12
CA TRP A 88 16.06 2.30 -7.54
C TRP A 88 15.52 1.47 -6.37
N GLU A 89 16.25 1.41 -5.23
CA GLU A 89 15.82 0.68 -4.03
C GLU A 89 14.51 1.25 -3.46
N SER A 90 14.41 2.58 -3.37
CA SER A 90 13.19 3.25 -2.90
C SER A 90 11.97 2.92 -3.77
N LEU A 91 12.14 2.76 -5.08
CA LEU A 91 11.09 2.34 -5.98
C LEU A 91 10.68 0.88 -5.72
N PHE A 92 11.64 -0.01 -5.48
CA PHE A 92 11.34 -1.39 -5.09
C PHE A 92 10.51 -1.45 -3.82
N ASP A 93 10.92 -0.73 -2.79
CA ASP A 93 10.19 -0.63 -1.53
C ASP A 93 8.76 -0.13 -1.73
N TRP A 94 8.58 0.85 -2.63
CA TRP A 94 7.26 1.35 -2.97
C TRP A 94 6.39 0.29 -3.65
N PHE A 95 6.94 -0.48 -4.61
CA PHE A 95 6.20 -1.56 -5.27
C PHE A 95 5.79 -2.65 -4.28
N VAL A 96 6.71 -3.05 -3.38
CA VAL A 96 6.44 -4.01 -2.31
C VAL A 96 5.35 -3.48 -1.37
N ALA A 97 5.46 -2.24 -0.91
CA ALA A 97 4.51 -1.62 0.01
C ALA A 97 3.10 -1.46 -0.60
N THR A 98 3.02 -1.27 -1.92
CA THR A 98 1.73 -1.12 -2.64
C THR A 98 1.20 -2.44 -3.21
N GLY A 99 1.93 -3.55 -3.05
CA GLY A 99 1.54 -4.85 -3.58
C GLY A 99 1.50 -4.91 -5.11
N GLN A 100 2.21 -4.01 -5.79
CA GLN A 100 2.27 -4.01 -7.25
C GLN A 100 3.35 -4.97 -7.75
N PRO A 101 3.10 -5.72 -8.82
CA PRO A 101 4.10 -6.60 -9.39
C PRO A 101 5.24 -5.76 -9.99
N ILE A 102 6.46 -6.19 -9.72
CA ILE A 102 7.66 -5.64 -10.34
C ILE A 102 8.44 -6.78 -11.00
N GLU A 103 8.77 -6.60 -12.25
CA GLU A 103 9.53 -7.57 -13.04
C GLU A 103 10.81 -6.90 -13.55
N PRO A 104 11.91 -6.99 -12.79
CA PRO A 104 13.19 -6.48 -13.25
C PRO A 104 13.70 -7.35 -14.40
N ALA A 105 14.15 -6.71 -15.45
CA ALA A 105 14.79 -7.35 -16.60
C ALA A 105 16.15 -6.72 -16.84
N ARG A 106 16.92 -7.28 -17.77
CA ARG A 106 18.27 -6.82 -18.08
C ARG A 106 18.34 -6.35 -19.52
N LEU A 107 18.86 -5.15 -19.73
CA LEU A 107 19.15 -4.62 -21.06
C LEU A 107 20.35 -5.33 -21.68
N ALA A 108 20.48 -5.25 -23.00
CA ALA A 108 21.67 -5.76 -23.71
C ALA A 108 22.99 -5.10 -23.24
N THR A 109 22.90 -3.86 -22.73
CA THR A 109 23.99 -3.12 -22.12
C THR A 109 24.41 -3.65 -20.73
N GLY A 110 23.66 -4.61 -20.18
CA GLY A 110 23.93 -5.19 -18.87
C GLY A 110 23.23 -4.50 -17.70
N HIS A 111 22.61 -3.34 -17.89
CA HIS A 111 21.89 -2.62 -16.86
C HIS A 111 20.55 -3.27 -16.55
N TYR A 112 20.13 -3.20 -15.29
CA TYR A 112 18.79 -3.61 -14.89
C TYR A 112 17.76 -2.52 -15.20
N PHE A 113 16.56 -2.93 -15.57
CA PHE A 113 15.43 -2.04 -15.76
C PHE A 113 14.12 -2.72 -15.35
N PHE A 114 13.10 -1.92 -15.09
CA PHE A 114 11.71 -2.35 -15.04
C PHE A 114 10.80 -1.30 -15.66
N LYS A 115 9.59 -1.69 -16.02
CA LYS A 115 8.61 -0.77 -16.60
C LYS A 115 7.77 -0.09 -15.52
N PHE A 116 7.69 1.24 -15.59
CA PHE A 116 6.80 2.04 -14.76
C PHE A 116 6.04 3.04 -15.63
N LEU A 117 4.72 2.94 -15.62
CA LEU A 117 3.82 3.79 -16.43
C LEU A 117 4.20 3.84 -17.92
N GLY A 118 4.67 2.73 -18.50
CA GLY A 118 5.07 2.64 -19.90
C GLY A 118 6.47 3.18 -20.23
N THR A 119 7.24 3.63 -19.25
CA THR A 119 8.62 4.09 -19.38
C THR A 119 9.56 3.07 -18.73
N ASN A 120 10.70 2.79 -19.31
CA ASN A 120 11.73 1.96 -18.70
C ASN A 120 12.48 2.77 -17.65
N ILE A 121 12.49 2.31 -16.42
CA ILE A 121 13.36 2.85 -15.37
C ILE A 121 14.63 2.03 -15.38
N VAL A 122 15.77 2.66 -15.64
CA VAL A 122 17.06 1.99 -15.85
C VAL A 122 17.99 2.32 -14.69
N LEU A 123 18.48 1.30 -14.01
CA LEU A 123 19.51 1.46 -12.98
C LEU A 123 20.85 1.76 -13.62
N LYS A 124 21.43 2.89 -13.25
CA LYS A 124 22.77 3.35 -13.62
C LYS A 124 23.61 3.53 -12.36
N PRO A 125 24.33 2.48 -11.91
CA PRO A 125 25.13 2.53 -10.67
C PRO A 125 26.26 3.56 -10.71
N GLU A 126 26.67 3.98 -11.89
CA GLU A 126 27.71 5.00 -12.11
C GLU A 126 27.22 6.42 -11.90
N LEU A 127 25.91 6.64 -11.81
CA LEU A 127 25.31 7.94 -11.52
C LEU A 127 25.22 8.19 -10.01
N PRO A 128 25.09 9.46 -9.58
CA PRO A 128 24.81 9.75 -8.17
C PRO A 128 23.63 8.95 -7.65
N GLU A 129 23.70 8.51 -6.40
CA GLU A 129 22.72 7.58 -5.79
C GLU A 129 21.28 8.08 -5.86
N ASP A 130 21.07 9.41 -5.71
CA ASP A 130 19.76 10.06 -5.76
C ASP A 130 19.40 10.63 -7.14
N TYR A 131 20.11 10.21 -8.18
CA TYR A 131 19.92 10.73 -9.52
C TYR A 131 18.59 10.26 -10.13
N VAL A 132 17.87 11.19 -10.73
CA VAL A 132 16.73 10.94 -11.62
C VAL A 132 16.88 11.82 -12.85
N GLY A 133 17.10 11.24 -13.99
CA GLY A 133 17.31 11.97 -15.22
C GLY A 133 16.76 11.24 -16.44
N GLN A 134 16.80 11.92 -17.58
CA GLN A 134 16.40 11.31 -18.82
C GLN A 134 17.54 10.43 -19.31
N GLY A 135 17.25 9.16 -19.59
CA GLY A 135 18.16 8.26 -20.25
C GLY A 135 18.55 8.85 -21.59
N GLY A 136 19.81 9.21 -21.76
CA GLY A 136 20.35 9.50 -23.06
C GLY A 136 20.07 8.26 -23.94
N SER A 137 19.39 8.47 -25.07
CA SER A 137 19.27 7.43 -26.09
C SER A 137 20.70 7.11 -26.55
N ASP A 138 21.32 6.12 -25.94
CA ASP A 138 22.47 5.45 -26.55
C ASP A 138 21.92 4.76 -27.81
N ARG A 139 21.94 5.52 -28.90
CA ARG A 139 21.73 5.03 -30.26
C ARG A 139 23.05 4.50 -30.78
#